data_38682cb57ff0a68d830371989a4e2ebc
#
_entry.id   38682cb57ff0a68d830371989a4e2ebc
#
_cell.length_a   1.000
_cell.length_b   1.000
_cell.length_c   1.000
_cell.angle_alpha   90.00
_cell.angle_beta   90.00
_cell.angle_gamma   90.00
#
_symmetry.space_group_name_H-M   'P 1'
#
loop_
_entity.id
_entity.type
_entity.pdbx_description
1 polymer ?
#
loop_
_entity_poly.entity_id
_entity_poly.type
_entity_poly.pdbx_seq_one_letter_code
_entity_poly.pdbx_strand_id
1 'polypeptide(L)'
;MVVMILQNQSIMYYAKYILMDESRATLILTIYTMTQLLAALFMDKMLNWLGNRNCMLFGFGVFLVLTVVMFAFRKNLILFCIFMLLAGLGKSMATSPCYAICADTVDEVEALTGKRPQGVMTSFMMCTMKAGTAIAGVVFSVVLHAGHYAAETAQ
;
A
#
# COMPACT_ATOMS: atom_id res chain seq x y z
N MET A 1 -2.65 1.91 -6.61
CA MET A 1 -3.40 2.40 -5.44
C MET A 1 -4.48 1.43 -4.96
N VAL A 2 -5.48 1.08 -5.81
CA VAL A 2 -6.60 0.19 -5.43
C VAL A 2 -6.11 -1.11 -4.77
N VAL A 3 -5.16 -1.83 -5.38
CA VAL A 3 -4.60 -3.09 -4.85
C VAL A 3 -3.96 -2.92 -3.47
N MET A 4 -3.29 -1.81 -3.22
CA MET A 4 -2.65 -1.54 -1.92
C MET A 4 -3.68 -1.28 -0.81
N ILE A 5 -4.80 -0.67 -1.16
CA ILE A 5 -5.91 -0.42 -0.22
C ILE A 5 -6.65 -1.72 0.06
N LEU A 6 -6.92 -2.52 -0.97
CA LEU A 6 -7.51 -3.86 -0.83
C LEU A 6 -6.67 -4.74 0.09
N GLN A 7 -5.34 -4.70 -0.05
CA GLN A 7 -4.45 -5.45 0.83
C GLN A 7 -4.58 -5.01 2.29
N ASN A 8 -4.58 -3.71 2.58
CA ASN A 8 -4.74 -3.21 3.95
C ASN A 8 -6.06 -3.67 4.58
N GLN A 9 -7.16 -3.62 3.82
CA GLN A 9 -8.45 -4.10 4.29
C GLN A 9 -8.45 -5.62 4.50
N SER A 10 -7.85 -6.38 3.58
CA SER A 10 -7.72 -7.84 3.72
C SER A 10 -6.93 -8.25 4.94
N ILE A 11 -5.86 -7.52 5.30
CA ILE A 11 -5.06 -7.76 6.51
C ILE A 11 -5.91 -7.58 7.77
N MET A 12 -6.72 -6.53 7.82
CA MET A 12 -7.61 -6.27 8.95
C MET A 12 -8.64 -7.40 9.13
N TYR A 13 -9.22 -7.85 8.03
CA TYR A 13 -10.16 -8.98 8.05
C TYR A 13 -9.47 -10.29 8.45
N TYR A 14 -8.29 -10.58 7.91
CA TYR A 14 -7.52 -11.76 8.27
C TYR A 14 -7.19 -11.78 9.77
N ALA A 15 -6.74 -10.66 10.31
CA ALA A 15 -6.41 -10.53 11.72
C ALA A 15 -7.65 -10.71 12.62
N LYS A 16 -8.80 -10.16 12.25
CA LYS A 16 -10.03 -10.25 13.02
C LYS A 16 -10.65 -11.66 12.99
N TYR A 17 -10.68 -12.32 11.82
CA TYR A 17 -11.44 -13.57 11.64
C TYR A 17 -10.61 -14.85 11.80
N ILE A 18 -9.29 -14.81 11.55
CA ILE A 18 -8.45 -16.01 11.64
C ILE A 18 -7.70 -16.09 12.96
N LEU A 19 -7.26 -14.94 13.51
CA LEU A 19 -6.53 -14.93 14.78
C LEU A 19 -7.45 -14.90 16.00
N MET A 20 -8.70 -14.49 15.88
CA MET A 20 -9.69 -14.37 16.97
C MET A 20 -9.20 -13.61 18.22
N ASP A 21 -8.07 -12.92 18.12
CA ASP A 21 -7.37 -12.20 19.18
C ASP A 21 -7.10 -10.75 18.72
N GLU A 22 -7.84 -9.79 19.25
CA GLU A 22 -7.68 -8.37 18.92
C GLU A 22 -6.29 -7.83 19.26
N SER A 23 -5.67 -8.36 20.31
CA SER A 23 -4.31 -7.98 20.73
C SER A 23 -3.26 -8.36 19.68
N ARG A 24 -3.39 -9.54 19.07
CA ARG A 24 -2.48 -10.00 18.01
C ARG A 24 -2.68 -9.25 16.71
N ALA A 25 -3.92 -8.88 16.39
CA ALA A 25 -4.24 -8.04 15.24
C ALA A 25 -3.53 -6.68 15.33
N THR A 26 -3.62 -6.04 16.50
CA THR A 26 -2.97 -4.76 16.78
C THR A 26 -1.44 -4.86 16.67
N LEU A 27 -0.83 -5.92 17.22
CA LEU A 27 0.61 -6.15 17.11
C LEU A 27 1.05 -6.30 15.64
N ILE A 28 0.35 -7.07 14.83
CA ILE A 28 0.66 -7.27 13.41
C ILE A 28 0.58 -5.95 12.64
N LEU A 29 -0.48 -5.15 12.85
CA LEU A 29 -0.62 -3.85 12.22
C LEU A 29 0.47 -2.87 12.66
N THR A 30 0.84 -2.88 13.94
CA THR A 30 1.91 -2.03 14.47
C THR A 30 3.27 -2.40 13.86
N ILE A 31 3.61 -3.68 13.80
CA ILE A 31 4.84 -4.17 13.17
C ILE A 31 4.85 -3.81 11.68
N TYR A 32 3.74 -3.98 10.98
CA TYR A 32 3.61 -3.63 9.57
C TYR A 32 3.81 -2.12 9.31
N THR A 33 3.21 -1.24 10.14
CA THR A 33 3.40 0.21 10.02
C THR A 33 4.82 0.64 10.38
N MET A 34 5.43 0.04 11.39
CA MET A 34 6.84 0.28 11.74
C MET A 34 7.78 -0.10 10.59
N THR A 35 7.52 -1.20 9.91
CA THR A 35 8.31 -1.60 8.74
C THR A 35 8.21 -0.59 7.60
N GLN A 36 7.02 -0.04 7.35
CA GLN A 36 6.84 1.02 6.34
C GLN A 36 7.60 2.29 6.71
N LEU A 37 7.61 2.66 7.99
CA LEU A 37 8.35 3.81 8.50
C LEU A 37 9.86 3.63 8.34
N LEU A 38 10.40 2.47 8.71
CA LEU A 38 11.81 2.12 8.49
C LEU A 38 12.17 2.12 6.99
N ALA A 39 11.28 1.55 6.14
CA ALA A 39 11.47 1.59 4.70
C ALA A 39 11.57 3.02 4.15
N ALA A 40 10.75 3.94 4.66
CA ALA A 40 10.75 5.33 4.24
C ALA A 40 12.10 6.02 4.51
N LEU A 41 12.78 5.70 5.62
CA LEU A 41 14.10 6.27 5.94
C LEU A 41 15.19 5.87 4.94
N PHE A 42 15.09 4.68 4.34
CA PHE A 42 16.06 4.20 3.35
C PHE A 42 15.69 4.57 1.92
N MET A 43 14.52 5.17 1.73
CA MET A 43 13.94 5.38 0.41
C MET A 43 14.74 6.39 -0.42
N ASP A 44 15.19 7.49 0.18
CA ASP A 44 15.98 8.52 -0.51
C ASP A 44 17.26 7.94 -1.13
N LYS A 45 17.90 7.03 -0.40
CA LYS A 45 19.12 6.34 -0.88
C LYS A 45 18.83 5.39 -2.05
N MET A 46 17.69 4.70 -1.99
CA MET A 46 17.27 3.81 -3.06
C MET A 46 16.80 4.57 -4.32
N LEU A 47 16.09 5.67 -4.15
CA LEU A 47 15.67 6.54 -5.26
C LEU A 47 16.86 7.10 -6.01
N ASN A 48 17.90 7.55 -5.28
CA ASN A 48 19.15 8.06 -5.88
C ASN A 48 19.92 6.98 -6.64
N TRP A 49 19.80 5.71 -6.23
CA TRP A 49 20.55 4.60 -6.84
C TRP A 49 19.83 3.96 -8.04
N LEU A 50 18.51 3.73 -7.94
CA LEU A 50 17.73 3.07 -8.99
C LEU A 50 17.03 4.05 -9.94
N GLY A 51 16.86 5.31 -9.54
CA GLY A 51 16.00 6.28 -10.22
C GLY A 51 14.52 6.06 -9.94
N ASN A 52 13.73 7.13 -10.03
CA ASN A 52 12.30 7.16 -9.65
C ASN A 52 11.48 6.09 -10.39
N ARG A 53 11.67 5.97 -11.70
CA ARG A 53 10.91 5.04 -12.55
C ARG A 53 11.21 3.56 -12.24
N ASN A 54 12.48 3.20 -12.15
CA ASN A 54 12.88 1.81 -11.93
C ASN A 54 12.55 1.37 -10.50
N CYS A 55 12.70 2.25 -9.51
CA CYS A 55 12.32 2.00 -8.14
C CYS A 55 10.82 1.71 -8.02
N MET A 56 9.98 2.49 -8.71
CA MET A 56 8.53 2.29 -8.74
C MET A 56 8.15 0.94 -9.37
N LEU A 57 8.71 0.60 -10.53
CA LEU A 57 8.42 -0.67 -11.22
C LEU A 57 8.88 -1.87 -10.40
N PHE A 58 10.08 -1.79 -9.83
CA PHE A 58 10.62 -2.84 -8.96
C PHE A 58 9.77 -3.01 -7.69
N GLY A 59 9.40 -1.89 -7.05
CA GLY A 59 8.54 -1.89 -5.88
C GLY A 59 7.17 -2.53 -6.15
N PHE A 60 6.52 -2.20 -7.26
CA PHE A 60 5.26 -2.84 -7.66
C PHE A 60 5.43 -4.32 -7.97
N GLY A 61 6.50 -4.71 -8.67
CA GLY A 61 6.78 -6.11 -8.97
C GLY A 61 6.97 -6.94 -7.70
N VAL A 62 7.82 -6.49 -6.80
CA VAL A 62 8.07 -7.13 -5.50
C VAL A 62 6.78 -7.21 -4.68
N PHE A 63 6.03 -6.12 -4.62
CA PHE A 63 4.76 -6.07 -3.89
C PHE A 63 3.74 -7.09 -4.43
N LEU A 64 3.57 -7.20 -5.74
CA LEU A 64 2.65 -8.15 -6.36
C LEU A 64 3.07 -9.60 -6.10
N VAL A 65 4.35 -9.91 -6.32
CA VAL A 65 4.88 -11.26 -6.08
C VAL A 65 4.68 -11.66 -4.62
N LEU A 66 5.05 -10.80 -3.68
CA LEU A 66 4.92 -11.09 -2.25
C LEU A 66 3.46 -11.21 -1.82
N THR A 67 2.54 -10.45 -2.41
CA THR A 67 1.10 -10.57 -2.14
C THR A 67 0.56 -11.93 -2.60
N VAL A 68 0.99 -12.42 -3.78
CA VAL A 68 0.60 -13.74 -4.29
C VAL A 68 1.19 -14.85 -3.42
N VAL A 69 2.47 -14.75 -3.05
CA VAL A 69 3.15 -15.72 -2.19
C VAL A 69 2.50 -15.77 -0.81
N MET A 70 2.17 -14.61 -0.23
CA MET A 70 1.48 -14.52 1.05
C MET A 70 0.14 -15.26 1.03
N PHE A 71 -0.61 -15.18 -0.07
CA PHE A 71 -1.86 -15.90 -0.23
C PHE A 71 -1.67 -17.42 -0.28
N ALA A 72 -0.59 -17.90 -0.92
CA ALA A 72 -0.25 -19.32 -0.99
C ALA A 72 0.15 -19.91 0.37
N PHE A 73 0.87 -19.14 1.20
CA PHE A 73 1.39 -19.58 2.51
C PHE A 73 0.53 -19.16 3.72
N ARG A 74 -0.75 -18.88 3.51
CA ARG A 74 -1.68 -18.40 4.57
C ARG A 74 -1.82 -19.33 5.79
N LYS A 75 -1.39 -20.59 5.71
CA LYS A 75 -1.50 -21.56 6.81
C LYS A 75 -0.41 -21.40 7.89
N ASN A 76 0.73 -20.79 7.58
CA ASN A 76 1.85 -20.62 8.50
C ASN A 76 1.95 -19.17 8.96
N LEU A 77 1.57 -18.89 10.22
CA LEU A 77 1.54 -17.54 10.79
C LEU A 77 2.90 -16.82 10.69
N ILE A 78 4.00 -17.54 10.96
CA ILE A 78 5.35 -16.94 10.96
C ILE A 78 5.75 -16.51 9.55
N LEU A 79 5.54 -17.40 8.56
CA LEU A 79 5.82 -17.09 7.15
C LEU A 79 4.93 -15.95 6.65
N PHE A 80 3.66 -15.94 7.05
CA PHE A 80 2.73 -14.86 6.74
C PHE A 80 3.23 -13.51 7.26
N CYS A 81 3.68 -13.42 8.51
CA CYS A 81 4.24 -12.20 9.09
C CYS A 81 5.51 -11.73 8.35
N ILE A 82 6.43 -12.65 8.00
CA ILE A 82 7.65 -12.32 7.28
C ILE A 82 7.32 -11.75 5.88
N PHE A 83 6.45 -12.41 5.13
CA PHE A 83 6.04 -11.92 3.81
C PHE A 83 5.28 -10.61 3.89
N MET A 84 4.53 -10.40 4.96
CA MET A 84 3.83 -9.15 5.21
C MET A 84 4.79 -7.98 5.47
N LEU A 85 5.86 -8.21 6.24
CA LEU A 85 6.92 -7.23 6.45
C LEU A 85 7.62 -6.87 5.12
N LEU A 86 7.97 -7.88 4.32
CA LEU A 86 8.58 -7.68 3.01
C LEU A 86 7.64 -6.96 2.03
N ALA A 87 6.34 -7.27 2.04
CA ALA A 87 5.34 -6.58 1.23
C ALA A 87 5.18 -5.10 1.66
N GLY A 88 5.34 -4.79 2.94
CA GLY A 88 5.40 -3.42 3.45
C GLY A 88 6.56 -2.62 2.86
N LEU A 89 7.75 -3.23 2.75
CA LEU A 89 8.90 -2.63 2.06
C LEU A 89 8.60 -2.38 0.58
N GLY A 90 8.09 -3.37 -0.15
CA GLY A 90 7.71 -3.25 -1.55
C GLY A 90 6.67 -2.16 -1.80
N LYS A 91 5.69 -2.03 -0.91
CA LYS A 91 4.67 -0.97 -0.96
C LYS A 91 5.29 0.42 -0.81
N SER A 92 6.20 0.59 0.15
CA SER A 92 6.92 1.86 0.36
C SER A 92 7.73 2.24 -0.87
N MET A 93 8.45 1.28 -1.47
CA MET A 93 9.21 1.46 -2.72
C MET A 93 8.31 1.83 -3.92
N ALA A 94 7.08 1.40 -3.94
CA ALA A 94 6.12 1.71 -5.01
C ALA A 94 5.44 3.08 -4.82
N THR A 95 5.22 3.53 -3.58
CA THR A 95 4.48 4.77 -3.29
C THR A 95 5.35 6.00 -3.18
N SER A 96 6.55 5.90 -2.60
CA SER A 96 7.45 7.05 -2.41
C SER A 96 7.84 7.75 -3.72
N PRO A 97 8.18 7.02 -4.81
CA PRO A 97 8.51 7.65 -6.08
C PRO A 97 7.35 8.45 -6.69
N CYS A 98 6.09 8.09 -6.40
CA CYS A 98 4.94 8.84 -6.89
C CYS A 98 4.92 10.29 -6.38
N TYR A 99 5.30 10.48 -5.11
CA TYR A 99 5.39 11.82 -4.54
C TYR A 99 6.60 12.60 -5.09
N ALA A 100 7.74 11.94 -5.28
CA ALA A 100 8.92 12.53 -5.88
C ALA A 100 8.65 12.98 -7.33
N ILE A 101 8.05 12.13 -8.16
CA ILE A 101 7.68 12.48 -9.55
C ILE A 101 6.69 13.65 -9.58
N CYS A 102 5.74 13.70 -8.64
CA CYS A 102 4.81 14.82 -8.54
C CYS A 102 5.54 16.14 -8.23
N ALA A 103 6.52 16.12 -7.33
CA ALA A 103 7.35 17.28 -7.02
C ALA A 103 8.19 17.73 -8.23
N ASP A 104 8.87 16.77 -8.87
CA ASP A 104 9.68 17.03 -10.09
C ASP A 104 8.83 17.67 -11.20
N THR A 105 7.59 17.19 -11.40
CA THR A 105 6.66 17.76 -12.38
C THR A 105 6.26 19.19 -12.05
N VAL A 106 6.08 19.51 -10.77
CA VAL A 106 5.77 20.89 -10.34
C VAL A 106 6.93 21.84 -10.66
N ASP A 107 8.16 21.40 -10.38
CA ASP A 107 9.37 22.19 -10.63
C ASP A 107 9.60 22.39 -12.16
N GLU A 108 9.32 21.36 -12.98
CA GLU A 108 9.39 21.45 -14.44
C GLU A 108 8.37 22.47 -15.00
N VAL A 109 7.12 22.42 -14.51
CA VAL A 109 6.07 23.37 -14.93
C VAL A 109 6.42 24.79 -14.49
N GLU A 110 7.00 24.97 -13.31
CA GLU A 110 7.48 26.26 -12.82
C GLU A 110 8.58 26.82 -13.74
N ALA A 111 9.53 25.98 -14.14
CA ALA A 111 10.60 26.37 -15.07
C ALA A 111 10.07 26.80 -16.45
N LEU A 112 9.00 26.16 -16.94
CA LEU A 112 8.42 26.43 -18.25
C LEU A 112 7.46 27.65 -18.25
N THR A 113 6.70 27.85 -17.18
CA THR A 113 5.59 28.82 -17.13
C THR A 113 5.85 30.03 -16.23
N GLY A 114 6.89 29.98 -15.39
CA GLY A 114 7.16 30.98 -14.37
C GLY A 114 6.12 31.00 -13.22
N LYS A 115 5.21 30.03 -13.19
CA LYS A 115 4.18 29.91 -12.13
C LYS A 115 4.28 28.53 -11.47
N ARG A 116 4.21 28.51 -10.16
CA ARG A 116 4.28 27.28 -9.37
C ARG A 116 2.88 26.70 -9.07
N PRO A 117 2.35 25.76 -9.85
CA PRO A 117 1.01 25.21 -9.70
C PRO A 117 0.93 24.10 -8.63
N GLN A 118 1.71 24.20 -7.56
CA GLN A 118 1.82 23.18 -6.52
C GLN A 118 0.46 22.79 -5.91
N GLY A 119 -0.41 23.79 -5.66
CA GLY A 119 -1.75 23.56 -5.10
C GLY A 119 -2.64 22.71 -6.01
N VAL A 120 -2.63 23.00 -7.32
CA VAL A 120 -3.45 22.27 -8.31
C VAL A 120 -2.96 20.82 -8.44
N MET A 121 -1.65 20.61 -8.56
CA MET A 121 -1.07 19.28 -8.69
C MET A 121 -1.32 18.42 -7.47
N THR A 122 -1.13 18.97 -6.27
CA THR A 122 -1.38 18.27 -5.01
C THR A 122 -2.87 17.95 -4.85
N SER A 123 -3.77 18.89 -5.18
CA SER A 123 -5.22 18.66 -5.12
C SER A 123 -5.67 17.56 -6.08
N PHE A 124 -5.15 17.55 -7.30
CA PHE A 124 -5.45 16.50 -8.26
C PHE A 124 -4.95 15.13 -7.81
N MET A 125 -3.74 15.07 -7.27
CA MET A 125 -3.18 13.84 -6.70
C MET A 125 -4.05 13.32 -5.54
N MET A 126 -4.46 14.19 -4.61
CA MET A 126 -5.33 13.83 -3.49
C MET A 126 -6.71 13.38 -3.96
N CYS A 127 -7.29 14.04 -4.96
CA CYS A 127 -8.57 13.64 -5.57
C CYS A 127 -8.48 12.22 -6.17
N THR A 128 -7.43 11.95 -6.92
CA THR A 128 -7.18 10.63 -7.52
C THR A 128 -6.99 9.54 -6.44
N MET A 129 -6.29 9.87 -5.35
CA MET A 129 -6.15 8.95 -4.22
C MET A 129 -7.50 8.64 -3.55
N LYS A 130 -8.33 9.64 -3.31
CA LYS A 130 -9.65 9.48 -2.71
C LYS A 130 -10.59 8.67 -3.61
N ALA A 131 -10.59 8.96 -4.91
CA ALA A 131 -11.34 8.17 -5.90
C ALA A 131 -10.89 6.70 -5.91
N GLY A 132 -9.57 6.46 -5.90
CA GLY A 132 -9.01 5.10 -5.81
C GLY A 132 -9.42 4.37 -4.52
N THR A 133 -9.51 5.10 -3.39
CA THR A 133 -9.97 4.53 -2.12
C THR A 133 -11.45 4.14 -2.18
N ALA A 134 -12.30 4.99 -2.76
CA ALA A 134 -13.72 4.73 -2.91
C ALA A 134 -13.98 3.49 -3.79
N ILE A 135 -13.28 3.41 -4.94
CA ILE A 135 -13.38 2.25 -5.84
C ILE A 135 -12.90 0.97 -5.13
N ALA A 136 -11.80 1.03 -4.39
CA ALA A 136 -11.30 -0.11 -3.64
C ALA A 136 -12.30 -0.59 -2.58
N GLY A 137 -12.98 0.32 -1.88
CA GLY A 137 -14.03 -0.02 -0.91
C GLY A 137 -15.22 -0.74 -1.55
N VAL A 138 -15.68 -0.27 -2.70
CA VAL A 138 -16.77 -0.91 -3.45
C VAL A 138 -16.37 -2.30 -3.92
N VAL A 139 -15.20 -2.43 -4.55
CA VAL A 139 -14.67 -3.73 -5.02
C VAL A 139 -14.54 -4.72 -3.86
N PHE A 140 -14.02 -4.26 -2.72
CA PHE A 140 -13.87 -5.10 -1.53
C PHE A 140 -15.22 -5.58 -0.98
N SER A 141 -16.22 -4.69 -0.90
CA SER A 141 -17.59 -5.03 -0.49
C SER A 141 -18.22 -6.07 -1.42
N VAL A 142 -18.07 -5.90 -2.73
CA VAL A 142 -18.60 -6.84 -3.73
C VAL A 142 -17.93 -8.22 -3.60
N VAL A 143 -16.63 -8.26 -3.42
CA VAL A 143 -15.87 -9.51 -3.24
C VAL A 143 -16.29 -10.24 -1.96
N LEU A 144 -16.50 -9.52 -0.85
CA LEU A 144 -16.99 -10.10 0.39
C LEU A 144 -18.41 -10.65 0.23
N HIS A 145 -19.28 -9.92 -0.42
CA HIS A 145 -20.66 -10.37 -0.68
C HIS A 145 -20.69 -11.62 -1.57
N ALA A 146 -19.89 -11.65 -2.62
CA ALA A 146 -19.76 -12.81 -3.52
C ALA A 146 -19.17 -14.04 -2.83
N GLY A 147 -18.32 -13.84 -1.81
CA GLY A 147 -17.73 -14.91 -1.00
C GLY A 147 -18.66 -15.47 0.09
N HIS A 148 -19.96 -15.10 0.10
CA HIS A 148 -20.90 -15.44 1.18
C HIS A 148 -20.40 -15.10 2.60
N TYR A 149 -19.57 -14.08 2.73
CA TYR A 149 -19.14 -13.57 4.02
C TYR A 149 -20.27 -12.69 4.57
N ALA A 150 -21.32 -13.34 5.09
CA ALA A 150 -22.36 -12.63 5.83
C ALA A 150 -21.78 -12.22 7.20
N ALA A 151 -21.88 -10.94 7.52
CA ALA A 151 -21.51 -10.39 8.83
C ALA A 151 -22.37 -10.96 10.00
N GLU A 152 -23.32 -11.83 9.69
CA GLU A 152 -24.29 -12.41 10.60
C GLU A 152 -23.78 -13.62 11.40
N THR A 153 -22.60 -14.17 11.11
CA THR A 153 -22.08 -15.35 11.82
C THR A 153 -21.05 -14.99 12.89
N ALA A 154 -20.98 -13.74 13.30
CA ALA A 154 -20.07 -13.25 14.36
C ALA A 154 -20.84 -12.65 15.54
N GLN A 155 -21.92 -13.35 16.00
CA GLN A 155 -22.49 -13.18 17.34
C GLN A 155 -22.22 -14.43 18.18
#